data_da5ddc7dd5d4fc3876bf435cf2b2a330
#
_entry.id   da5ddc7dd5d4fc3876bf435cf2b2a330
#
_cell.length_a   1.000
_cell.length_b   1.000
_cell.length_c   1.000
_cell.angle_alpha   90.00
_cell.angle_beta   90.00
_cell.angle_gamma   90.00
#
_symmetry.space_group_name_H-M   'P 1'
#
loop_
_entity.id
_entity.type
_entity.pdbx_description
1 polymer ?
#
loop_
_entity_poly.entity_id
_entity_poly.type
_entity_poly.pdbx_seq_one_letter_code
_entity_poly.pdbx_strand_id
1 'polypeptide(L)'
;MADTVGKTDFEVVKSLKKRQLRKGNVRKHIITVKVRNEMGVLARIATLIAGKGYNIEGLSVGETHEKGISRMTIEVIGDDIVIEQVVKQLRRLIDTLKVSDLTDVPHVERELVLIKVYTPSSRARDEVLRITEIFRGKIVDVSPDTYTIEVTGDED
;
A
#
# COMPACT_ATOMS: atom_id res chain seq x y z
N MET A 1 -6.70 16.80 31.90
CA MET A 1 -7.59 16.90 30.74
C MET A 1 -6.77 16.63 29.48
N ALA A 2 -6.44 15.40 29.23
CA ALA A 2 -5.85 14.95 27.96
C ALA A 2 -6.15 13.44 27.92
N ASP A 3 -7.00 12.99 26.99
CA ASP A 3 -7.15 11.58 26.57
C ASP A 3 -8.51 11.29 25.94
N THR A 4 -8.97 12.15 25.01
CA THR A 4 -10.25 11.86 24.33
C THR A 4 -10.14 11.86 22.80
N VAL A 5 -9.04 12.30 22.21
CA VAL A 5 -8.92 12.47 20.74
C VAL A 5 -8.52 11.18 20.03
N GLY A 6 -7.67 10.35 20.60
CA GLY A 6 -7.15 9.16 19.91
C GLY A 6 -8.08 7.94 19.83
N LYS A 7 -9.12 7.86 20.68
CA LYS A 7 -10.07 6.72 20.66
C LYS A 7 -11.15 6.86 19.59
N THR A 8 -11.52 8.08 19.25
CA THR A 8 -12.63 8.36 18.32
C THR A 8 -12.28 7.98 16.88
N ASP A 9 -11.05 8.25 16.44
CA ASP A 9 -10.62 7.95 15.08
C ASP A 9 -10.47 6.45 14.84
N PHE A 10 -9.94 5.72 15.82
CA PHE A 10 -9.79 4.27 15.74
C PHE A 10 -11.14 3.53 15.72
N GLU A 11 -12.11 3.98 16.50
CA GLU A 11 -13.48 3.43 16.52
C GLU A 11 -14.24 3.74 15.24
N VAL A 12 -14.05 4.94 14.67
CA VAL A 12 -14.63 5.34 13.38
C VAL A 12 -14.06 4.47 12.25
N VAL A 13 -12.75 4.30 12.20
CA VAL A 13 -12.09 3.42 11.21
C VAL A 13 -12.57 1.97 11.35
N LYS A 14 -12.68 1.43 12.58
CA LYS A 14 -13.25 0.11 12.82
C LYS A 14 -14.71 -0.02 12.39
N SER A 15 -15.52 1.01 12.62
CA SER A 15 -16.94 1.00 12.24
C SER A 15 -17.11 1.05 10.72
N LEU A 16 -16.27 1.81 10.02
CA LEU A 16 -16.24 1.87 8.56
C LEU A 16 -15.79 0.54 7.95
N LYS A 17 -14.73 -0.08 8.47
CA LYS A 17 -14.32 -1.45 8.08
C LYS A 17 -15.43 -2.47 8.34
N LYS A 18 -16.15 -2.39 9.47
CA LYS A 18 -17.26 -3.30 9.81
C LYS A 18 -18.51 -3.12 8.94
N ARG A 19 -18.73 -1.94 8.36
CA ARG A 19 -19.81 -1.68 7.39
C ARG A 19 -19.52 -2.28 6.01
N GLN A 20 -18.25 -2.30 5.60
CA GLN A 20 -17.81 -2.93 4.34
C GLN A 20 -17.88 -4.47 4.42
N LEU A 21 -17.62 -5.08 5.59
CA LEU A 21 -17.64 -6.53 5.83
C LEU A 21 -19.04 -7.19 5.74
N ARG A 22 -20.11 -6.47 5.43
CA ARG A 22 -21.48 -7.00 5.37
C ARG A 22 -21.98 -7.37 3.97
N LYS A 23 -21.16 -7.22 2.92
CA LYS A 23 -21.55 -7.52 1.53
C LYS A 23 -20.53 -8.42 0.86
N GLY A 24 -20.83 -9.73 0.79
CA GLY A 24 -20.10 -10.68 -0.01
C GLY A 24 -18.76 -11.14 0.59
N ASN A 25 -17.97 -11.84 -0.21
CA ASN A 25 -16.63 -12.31 0.13
C ASN A 25 -15.63 -11.16 -0.02
N VAL A 26 -15.60 -10.25 0.99
CA VAL A 26 -14.73 -9.08 0.98
C VAL A 26 -13.33 -9.48 1.38
N ARG A 27 -12.39 -9.30 0.48
CA ARG A 27 -10.96 -9.62 0.68
C ARG A 27 -10.04 -8.57 0.07
N LYS A 28 -8.75 -8.67 0.35
CA LYS A 28 -7.70 -7.88 -0.29
C LYS A 28 -7.54 -8.33 -1.74
N HIS A 29 -7.47 -7.37 -2.64
CA HIS A 29 -7.18 -7.57 -4.06
C HIS A 29 -5.93 -6.80 -4.45
N ILE A 30 -5.07 -7.43 -5.24
CA ILE A 30 -3.86 -6.83 -5.80
C ILE A 30 -4.03 -6.73 -7.31
N ILE A 31 -4.13 -5.51 -7.80
CA ILE A 31 -4.34 -5.20 -9.21
C ILE A 31 -3.09 -4.53 -9.77
N THR A 32 -2.50 -5.09 -10.81
CA THR A 32 -1.42 -4.42 -11.53
C THR A 32 -1.92 -3.83 -12.84
N VAL A 33 -1.52 -2.59 -13.12
CA VAL A 33 -1.92 -1.86 -14.33
C VAL A 33 -0.66 -1.33 -15.02
N LYS A 34 -0.42 -1.76 -16.26
CA LYS A 34 0.55 -1.11 -17.15
C LYS A 34 -0.15 0.02 -17.88
N VAL A 35 0.41 1.21 -17.83
CA VAL A 35 -0.17 2.41 -18.44
C VAL A 35 0.87 3.22 -19.19
N ARG A 36 0.43 4.07 -20.11
CA ARG A 36 1.29 5.14 -20.65
C ARG A 36 1.65 6.09 -19.52
N ASN A 37 2.91 6.50 -19.44
CA ASN A 37 3.39 7.46 -18.44
C ASN A 37 3.03 8.88 -18.89
N GLU A 38 1.74 9.22 -18.78
CA GLU A 38 1.20 10.50 -19.21
C GLU A 38 0.53 11.23 -18.04
N MET A 39 0.45 12.55 -18.16
CA MET A 39 -0.16 13.41 -17.15
C MET A 39 -1.63 13.04 -16.90
N GLY A 40 -2.03 12.91 -15.65
CA GLY A 40 -3.41 12.65 -15.24
C GLY A 40 -3.84 11.18 -15.26
N VAL A 41 -3.02 10.24 -15.73
CA VAL A 41 -3.38 8.80 -15.78
C VAL A 41 -3.67 8.25 -14.38
N LEU A 42 -2.80 8.55 -13.41
CA LEU A 42 -3.00 8.14 -12.01
C LEU A 42 -4.32 8.70 -11.45
N ALA A 43 -4.61 9.98 -11.70
CA ALA A 43 -5.83 10.62 -11.23
C ALA A 43 -7.08 9.94 -11.82
N ARG A 44 -7.08 9.59 -13.11
CA ARG A 44 -8.18 8.88 -13.75
C ARG A 44 -8.44 7.52 -13.14
N ILE A 45 -7.37 6.76 -12.86
CA ILE A 45 -7.45 5.44 -12.21
C ILE A 45 -7.99 5.56 -10.78
N ALA A 46 -7.43 6.48 -10.00
CA ALA A 46 -7.88 6.72 -8.62
C ALA A 46 -9.35 7.15 -8.58
N THR A 47 -9.78 8.06 -9.46
CA THR A 47 -11.17 8.50 -9.55
C THR A 47 -12.11 7.36 -9.94
N LEU A 48 -11.69 6.45 -10.82
CA LEU A 48 -12.49 5.29 -11.21
C LEU A 48 -12.73 4.36 -10.02
N ILE A 49 -11.70 4.07 -9.23
CA ILE A 49 -11.78 3.21 -8.04
C ILE A 49 -12.63 3.87 -6.95
N ALA A 50 -12.37 5.14 -6.66
CA ALA A 50 -13.11 5.92 -5.67
C ALA A 50 -14.59 6.07 -6.06
N GLY A 51 -14.90 6.24 -7.35
CA GLY A 51 -16.28 6.31 -7.88
C GLY A 51 -17.06 5.00 -7.70
N LYS A 52 -16.41 3.89 -7.40
CA LYS A 52 -17.03 2.61 -7.02
C LYS A 52 -17.19 2.45 -5.50
N GLY A 53 -16.75 3.43 -4.72
CA GLY A 53 -16.85 3.41 -3.27
C GLY A 53 -15.75 2.60 -2.58
N TYR A 54 -14.65 2.30 -3.28
CA TYR A 54 -13.50 1.62 -2.71
C TYR A 54 -12.38 2.59 -2.36
N ASN A 55 -11.73 2.30 -1.24
CA ASN A 55 -10.48 2.96 -0.86
C ASN A 55 -9.29 2.22 -1.49
N ILE A 56 -8.26 2.95 -1.85
CA ILE A 56 -6.95 2.40 -2.20
C ILE A 56 -6.19 2.26 -0.89
N GLU A 57 -5.93 1.03 -0.47
CA GLU A 57 -5.19 0.74 0.77
C GLU A 57 -3.68 0.88 0.55
N GLY A 58 -3.21 0.44 -0.61
CA GLY A 58 -1.81 0.54 -1.02
C GLY A 58 -1.67 0.94 -2.48
N LEU A 59 -0.66 1.74 -2.80
CA LEU A 59 -0.36 2.16 -4.16
C LEU A 59 1.14 2.30 -4.37
N SER A 60 1.65 1.57 -5.34
CA SER A 60 3.01 1.76 -5.85
C SER A 60 2.96 2.08 -7.34
N VAL A 61 3.72 3.09 -7.75
CA VAL A 61 3.80 3.52 -9.16
C VAL A 61 5.26 3.73 -9.51
N GLY A 62 5.67 3.15 -10.63
CA GLY A 62 7.03 3.33 -11.13
C GLY A 62 7.12 3.17 -12.64
N GLU A 63 8.06 3.85 -13.25
CA GLU A 63 8.38 3.66 -14.67
C GLU A 63 8.99 2.27 -14.88
N THR A 64 8.62 1.60 -15.97
CA THR A 64 9.15 0.29 -16.33
C THR A 64 10.44 0.46 -17.16
N HIS A 65 11.11 -0.65 -17.50
CA HIS A 65 12.21 -0.64 -18.46
C HIS A 65 11.79 -0.19 -19.87
N GLU A 66 10.50 -0.25 -20.18
CA GLU A 66 9.92 0.29 -21.42
C GLU A 66 9.68 1.79 -21.24
N LYS A 67 10.43 2.62 -21.98
CA LYS A 67 10.35 4.09 -21.89
C LYS A 67 8.91 4.58 -22.15
N GLY A 68 8.43 5.48 -21.28
CA GLY A 68 7.09 6.05 -21.38
C GLY A 68 5.97 5.11 -20.92
N ILE A 69 6.30 4.01 -20.25
CA ILE A 69 5.35 3.07 -19.67
C ILE A 69 5.59 2.95 -18.16
N SER A 70 4.55 3.14 -17.39
CA SER A 70 4.55 2.94 -15.93
C SER A 70 3.76 1.71 -15.55
N ARG A 71 4.17 1.09 -14.45
CA ARG A 71 3.40 0.05 -13.75
C ARG A 71 2.87 0.63 -12.45
N MET A 72 1.59 0.39 -12.22
CA MET A 72 0.93 0.65 -10.95
C MET A 72 0.59 -0.67 -10.31
N THR A 73 0.85 -0.82 -9.02
CA THR A 73 0.33 -1.89 -8.17
C THR A 73 -0.64 -1.25 -7.20
N ILE A 74 -1.87 -1.71 -7.17
CA ILE A 74 -2.98 -1.12 -6.45
C ILE A 74 -3.56 -2.18 -5.54
N GLU A 75 -3.66 -1.89 -4.26
CA GLU A 75 -4.29 -2.73 -3.27
C GLU A 75 -5.63 -2.13 -2.87
N VAL A 76 -6.66 -2.95 -2.92
CA VAL A 76 -8.02 -2.57 -2.53
C VAL A 76 -8.65 -3.71 -1.74
N ILE A 77 -9.46 -3.36 -0.74
CA ILE A 77 -10.31 -4.33 -0.03
C ILE A 77 -11.71 -4.20 -0.59
N GLY A 78 -12.24 -5.28 -1.14
CA GLY A 78 -13.54 -5.24 -1.77
C GLY A 78 -14.17 -6.61 -2.04
N ASP A 79 -15.38 -6.56 -2.57
CA ASP A 79 -16.13 -7.72 -3.04
C ASP A 79 -15.63 -8.15 -4.42
N ASP A 80 -15.40 -9.46 -4.62
CA ASP A 80 -14.86 -10.04 -5.86
C ASP A 80 -15.62 -9.58 -7.12
N ILE A 81 -16.97 -9.50 -7.06
CA ILE A 81 -17.80 -9.15 -8.22
C ILE A 81 -17.57 -7.70 -8.63
N VAL A 82 -17.47 -6.81 -7.66
CA VAL A 82 -17.29 -5.38 -7.93
C VAL A 82 -15.85 -5.10 -8.38
N ILE A 83 -14.87 -5.78 -7.80
CA ILE A 83 -13.47 -5.67 -8.23
C ILE A 83 -13.31 -6.16 -9.67
N GLU A 84 -13.99 -7.24 -10.06
CA GLU A 84 -14.02 -7.69 -11.48
C GLU A 84 -14.54 -6.58 -12.41
N GLN A 85 -15.58 -5.83 -11.99
CA GLN A 85 -16.08 -4.69 -12.73
C GLN A 85 -15.06 -3.54 -12.82
N VAL A 86 -14.35 -3.26 -11.71
CA VAL A 86 -13.25 -2.27 -11.67
C VAL A 86 -12.18 -2.65 -12.68
N VAL A 87 -11.73 -3.89 -12.67
CA VAL A 87 -10.73 -4.42 -13.62
C VAL A 87 -11.20 -4.27 -15.07
N LYS A 88 -12.46 -4.60 -15.36
CA LYS A 88 -13.05 -4.41 -16.72
C LYS A 88 -13.07 -2.95 -17.14
N GLN A 89 -13.35 -2.02 -16.22
CA GLN A 89 -13.35 -0.59 -16.51
C GLN A 89 -11.94 -0.03 -16.68
N LEU A 90 -10.99 -0.45 -15.86
CA LEU A 90 -9.58 -0.09 -16.00
C LEU A 90 -9.04 -0.47 -17.39
N ARG A 91 -9.43 -1.64 -17.91
CA ARG A 91 -9.06 -2.09 -19.28
C ARG A 91 -9.62 -1.21 -20.40
N ARG A 92 -10.65 -0.40 -20.14
CA ARG A 92 -11.27 0.51 -21.12
C ARG A 92 -10.64 1.90 -21.14
N LEU A 93 -9.80 2.24 -20.17
CA LEU A 93 -9.09 3.51 -20.17
C LEU A 93 -8.09 3.54 -21.32
N ILE A 94 -8.08 4.63 -22.09
CA ILE A 94 -7.25 4.77 -23.29
C ILE A 94 -5.75 4.63 -23.01
N ASP A 95 -5.32 5.02 -21.82
CA ASP A 95 -3.91 4.98 -21.41
C ASP A 95 -3.50 3.61 -20.84
N THR A 96 -4.45 2.70 -20.66
CA THR A 96 -4.21 1.38 -20.08
C THR A 96 -3.76 0.40 -21.16
N LEU A 97 -2.59 -0.18 -20.97
CA LEU A 97 -2.01 -1.17 -21.87
C LEU A 97 -2.34 -2.60 -21.41
N LYS A 98 -2.29 -2.85 -20.10
CA LYS A 98 -2.57 -4.16 -19.52
C LYS A 98 -3.08 -4.01 -18.10
N VAL A 99 -4.09 -4.80 -17.72
CA VAL A 99 -4.56 -4.95 -16.33
C VAL A 99 -4.51 -6.43 -15.99
N SER A 100 -3.90 -6.74 -14.84
CA SER A 100 -3.86 -8.09 -14.27
C SER A 100 -4.32 -8.03 -12.82
N ASP A 101 -5.27 -8.86 -12.48
CA ASP A 101 -5.63 -9.15 -11.10
C ASP A 101 -4.72 -10.30 -10.62
N LEU A 102 -3.96 -10.08 -9.58
CA LEU A 102 -3.01 -11.04 -9.01
C LEU A 102 -3.57 -11.76 -7.79
N THR A 103 -4.77 -11.45 -7.34
CA THR A 103 -5.37 -11.93 -6.10
C THR A 103 -5.29 -13.46 -5.94
N ASP A 104 -5.62 -14.19 -7.00
CA ASP A 104 -5.60 -15.66 -7.01
C ASP A 104 -4.44 -16.25 -7.84
N VAL A 105 -3.48 -15.42 -8.24
CA VAL A 105 -2.33 -15.84 -9.03
C VAL A 105 -1.09 -15.93 -8.14
N PRO A 106 -0.34 -17.05 -8.13
CA PRO A 106 0.91 -17.11 -7.40
C PRO A 106 1.86 -15.99 -7.82
N HIS A 107 2.29 -15.17 -6.87
CA HIS A 107 3.21 -14.06 -7.11
C HIS A 107 4.09 -13.84 -5.89
N VAL A 108 5.13 -13.03 -6.05
CA VAL A 108 5.99 -12.58 -4.94
C VAL A 108 5.61 -11.15 -4.61
N GLU A 109 5.29 -10.92 -3.35
CA GLU A 109 4.99 -9.62 -2.78
C GLU A 109 6.11 -9.21 -1.83
N ARG A 110 6.53 -7.96 -1.90
CA ARG A 110 7.51 -7.38 -0.98
C ARG A 110 7.22 -5.90 -0.81
N GLU A 111 7.20 -5.48 0.44
CA GLU A 111 7.12 -4.09 0.84
C GLU A 111 8.45 -3.62 1.41
N LEU A 112 8.79 -2.37 1.16
CA LEU A 112 9.91 -1.69 1.78
C LEU A 112 9.36 -0.62 2.73
N VAL A 113 9.78 -0.69 3.99
CA VAL A 113 9.38 0.26 5.03
C VAL A 113 10.61 0.99 5.55
N LEU A 114 10.51 2.31 5.67
CA LEU A 114 11.50 3.14 6.36
C LEU A 114 10.94 3.53 7.73
N ILE A 115 11.63 3.12 8.79
CA ILE A 115 11.23 3.35 10.17
C ILE A 115 12.23 4.28 10.82
N LYS A 116 11.80 5.48 11.21
CA LYS A 116 12.62 6.41 11.99
C LYS A 116 12.39 6.20 13.48
N VAL A 117 13.45 5.84 14.19
CA VAL A 117 13.40 5.50 15.62
C VAL A 117 14.21 6.52 16.42
N TYR A 118 13.62 7.03 17.51
CA TYR A 118 14.31 7.90 18.43
C TYR A 118 15.20 7.09 19.38
N THR A 119 16.50 7.44 19.42
CA THR A 119 17.55 6.71 20.17
C THR A 119 18.37 7.66 21.03
N PRO A 120 17.80 8.20 22.13
CA PRO A 120 18.43 9.25 22.93
C PRO A 120 19.63 8.80 23.77
N SER A 121 19.86 7.50 23.91
CA SER A 121 20.94 6.94 24.73
C SER A 121 21.68 5.83 23.99
N SER A 122 22.92 5.56 24.42
CA SER A 122 23.72 4.43 23.91
C SER A 122 22.99 3.11 24.05
N ARG A 123 22.32 2.88 25.20
CA ARG A 123 21.53 1.66 25.43
C ARG A 123 20.39 1.51 24.40
N ALA A 124 19.67 2.58 24.11
CA ALA A 124 18.61 2.55 23.10
C ALA A 124 19.17 2.27 21.70
N ARG A 125 20.34 2.82 21.39
CA ARG A 125 21.05 2.56 20.12
C ARG A 125 21.44 1.09 19.99
N ASP A 126 22.05 0.52 21.01
CA ASP A 126 22.48 -0.88 21.00
C ASP A 126 21.28 -1.84 20.90
N GLU A 127 20.17 -1.51 21.53
CA GLU A 127 18.93 -2.28 21.43
C GLU A 127 18.33 -2.22 20.02
N VAL A 128 18.24 -1.02 19.43
CA VAL A 128 17.74 -0.84 18.06
C VAL A 128 18.64 -1.55 17.06
N LEU A 129 19.96 -1.49 17.19
CA LEU A 129 20.91 -2.23 16.35
C LEU A 129 20.62 -3.74 16.38
N ARG A 130 20.49 -4.31 17.58
CA ARG A 130 20.22 -5.74 17.78
C ARG A 130 18.87 -6.15 17.17
N ILE A 131 17.81 -5.34 17.37
CA ILE A 131 16.50 -5.60 16.78
C ILE A 131 16.60 -5.55 15.26
N THR A 132 17.27 -4.55 14.71
CA THR A 132 17.47 -4.41 13.26
C THR A 132 18.17 -5.64 12.65
N GLU A 133 19.17 -6.19 13.32
CA GLU A 133 19.84 -7.42 12.88
C GLU A 133 18.92 -8.65 12.90
N ILE A 134 18.11 -8.81 13.97
CA ILE A 134 17.15 -9.92 14.11
C ILE A 134 16.16 -9.92 12.93
N PHE A 135 15.63 -8.76 12.57
CA PHE A 135 14.69 -8.62 11.45
C PHE A 135 15.37 -8.44 10.08
N ARG A 136 16.70 -8.58 10.01
CA ARG A 136 17.50 -8.42 8.78
C ARG A 136 17.28 -7.06 8.10
N GLY A 137 16.97 -6.03 8.91
CA GLY A 137 16.87 -4.66 8.46
C GLY A 137 18.24 -4.05 8.21
N LYS A 138 18.24 -2.86 7.62
CA LYS A 138 19.47 -2.07 7.39
C LYS A 138 19.29 -0.69 8.00
N ILE A 139 20.33 -0.17 8.65
CA ILE A 139 20.36 1.23 9.03
C ILE A 139 20.80 2.03 7.82
N VAL A 140 19.94 2.93 7.36
CA VAL A 140 20.16 3.74 6.15
C VAL A 140 20.46 5.20 6.46
N ASP A 141 20.13 5.66 7.68
CA ASP A 141 20.48 7.00 8.15
C ASP A 141 20.73 6.99 9.66
N VAL A 142 21.71 7.78 10.09
CA VAL A 142 22.13 7.91 11.49
C VAL A 142 22.26 9.40 11.83
N SER A 143 21.54 9.81 12.86
CA SER A 143 21.64 11.14 13.47
C SER A 143 22.02 11.04 14.96
N PRO A 144 22.34 12.15 15.64
CA PRO A 144 22.74 12.12 17.05
C PRO A 144 21.77 11.41 17.97
N ASP A 145 20.48 11.45 17.67
CA ASP A 145 19.38 10.95 18.50
C ASP A 145 18.34 10.12 17.73
N THR A 146 18.58 9.82 16.46
CA THR A 146 17.66 8.99 15.65
C THR A 146 18.41 8.06 14.71
N TYR A 147 17.83 6.88 14.47
CA TYR A 147 18.20 5.97 13.39
C TYR A 147 17.03 5.81 12.42
N THR A 148 17.33 5.73 11.13
CA THR A 148 16.35 5.31 10.11
C THR A 148 16.72 3.91 9.64
N ILE A 149 15.76 3.01 9.75
CA ILE A 149 15.91 1.58 9.46
C ILE A 149 15.07 1.27 8.22
N GLU A 150 15.68 0.58 7.26
CA GLU A 150 15.01 -0.04 6.13
C GLU A 150 14.71 -1.50 6.47
N VAL A 151 13.47 -1.90 6.33
CA VAL A 151 13.03 -3.30 6.42
C VAL A 151 12.27 -3.66 5.17
N THR A 152 12.50 -4.86 4.66
CA THR A 152 11.77 -5.39 3.50
C THR A 152 11.18 -6.74 3.88
N GLY A 153 9.89 -6.92 3.62
CA GLY A 153 9.14 -8.14 3.96
C GLY A 153 7.85 -8.28 3.20
N ASP A 154 7.10 -9.30 3.53
CA ASP A 154 5.67 -9.46 3.23
C ASP A 154 4.83 -8.82 4.35
N GLU A 155 3.53 -8.70 4.11
CA GLU A 155 2.61 -8.01 5.03
C GLU A 155 2.33 -8.81 6.33
N ASP A 156 2.72 -10.11 6.41
CA ASP A 156 2.49 -11.02 7.55
C ASP A 156 3.61 -10.99 8.60
#